data_9f82d214608bbcbc54b681e298e3af9c
#
_entry.id   9f82d214608bbcbc54b681e298e3af9c
#
_cell.length_a   1.000
_cell.length_b   1.000
_cell.length_c   1.000
_cell.angle_alpha   90.00
_cell.angle_beta   90.00
_cell.angle_gamma   90.00
#
_symmetry.space_group_name_H-M   'P 1'
#
loop_
_entity.id
_entity.type
_entity.pdbx_description
1 polymer ?
#
loop_
_entity_poly.entity_id
_entity_poly.type
_entity_poly.pdbx_seq_one_letter_code
_entity_poly.pdbx_strand_id
1 'polypeptide(L)'
;KDQKLPVEKVLVPGKTRVFSISPVDYTIEFRRYFLDFLAAFMNARLDAEHTLGINGESPEWNDLALSLLDMSPCIVTGDYKKFGPTLSHQIVVECFSIINKWYEKYGDAEHNRIRLILAEEMTFSLHLMRDFIYRVLCGAPSGSPITSILNSMVNSLYIRVAWQLIFRRGEATPPTFEKSLRMNDFRKNVSLRTNGDDLIMSVVENVAYVFNAVTIGKIFGKFNIVFTDAAKKGLLVPFLSIDDEDTTYLKSTFIKHPKRNLFIRKLDRRAVQETSNWIMKTRDPVSMSMEACTAMMLNAHAFGKDEYNTLRNKILQFWGRKRRSFLCPTWSELDEMYYGDGAFPSQWSKNTFFDEQF
;
A
#
# COMPACT_ATOMS: atom_id res chain seq x y z
N LYS A 1 11.63 -11.50 10.14
CA LYS A 1 11.96 -11.04 8.79
C LYS A 1 13.37 -10.48 8.78
N ASP A 2 14.17 -10.89 7.82
CA ASP A 2 15.41 -10.20 7.52
C ASP A 2 15.06 -8.80 7.00
N GLN A 3 15.28 -7.83 7.85
CA GLN A 3 14.96 -6.44 7.57
C GLN A 3 16.07 -5.55 8.10
N LYS A 4 16.50 -4.62 7.27
CA LYS A 4 17.41 -3.54 7.71
C LYS A 4 16.66 -2.65 8.69
N LEU A 5 17.23 -2.45 9.85
CA LEU A 5 16.74 -1.54 10.87
C LEU A 5 17.84 -0.56 11.22
N PRO A 6 17.50 0.70 11.55
CA PRO A 6 18.43 1.61 12.20
C PRO A 6 19.01 0.97 13.47
N VAL A 7 20.29 1.18 13.73
CA VAL A 7 21.01 0.54 14.85
C VAL A 7 20.29 0.76 16.19
N GLU A 8 19.75 1.96 16.39
CA GLU A 8 18.99 2.32 17.58
C GLU A 8 17.69 1.50 17.76
N LYS A 9 17.17 0.91 16.68
CA LYS A 9 15.98 0.06 16.73
C LYS A 9 16.29 -1.42 16.90
N VAL A 10 17.51 -1.85 16.51
CA VAL A 10 17.92 -3.26 16.61
C VAL A 10 17.94 -3.73 18.07
N LEU A 11 18.39 -2.86 18.98
CA LEU A 11 18.52 -3.16 20.41
C LEU A 11 17.22 -3.01 21.18
N VAL A 12 16.16 -2.49 20.57
CA VAL A 12 14.86 -2.29 21.25
C VAL A 12 13.99 -3.54 21.11
N PRO A 13 13.62 -4.22 22.22
CA PRO A 13 12.74 -5.37 22.18
C PRO A 13 11.42 -5.08 21.45
N GLY A 14 10.97 -6.01 20.62
CA GLY A 14 9.70 -5.91 19.88
C GLY A 14 9.74 -4.98 18.65
N LYS A 15 10.89 -4.45 18.26
CA LYS A 15 11.04 -3.67 17.01
C LYS A 15 11.35 -4.54 15.79
N THR A 16 11.83 -5.76 16.00
CA THR A 16 12.01 -6.73 14.90
C THR A 16 10.64 -7.23 14.42
N ARG A 17 10.43 -7.18 13.11
CA ARG A 17 9.18 -7.70 12.53
C ARG A 17 9.18 -9.23 12.56
N VAL A 18 8.14 -9.79 13.14
CA VAL A 18 7.84 -11.21 13.09
C VAL A 18 6.81 -11.46 12.00
N PHE A 19 6.84 -12.61 11.37
CA PHE A 19 5.78 -13.08 10.49
C PHE A 19 5.44 -14.54 10.86
N SER A 20 4.19 -14.89 10.71
CA SER A 20 3.71 -16.24 10.94
C SER A 20 3.77 -17.02 9.62
N ILE A 21 4.24 -18.26 9.67
CA ILE A 21 4.26 -19.14 8.50
C ILE A 21 3.09 -20.10 8.68
N SER A 22 2.18 -20.10 7.72
CA SER A 22 1.10 -21.08 7.68
C SER A 22 1.63 -22.45 7.24
N PRO A 23 1.04 -23.56 7.70
CA PRO A 23 1.33 -24.89 7.17
C PRO A 23 1.16 -24.92 5.64
N VAL A 24 1.94 -25.75 4.97
CA VAL A 24 1.95 -25.81 3.49
C VAL A 24 0.61 -26.33 2.95
N ASP A 25 0.06 -27.36 3.56
CA ASP A 25 -1.26 -27.92 3.24
C ASP A 25 -2.36 -26.88 3.38
N TYR A 26 -2.40 -26.14 4.49
CA TYR A 26 -3.33 -25.03 4.66
C TYR A 26 -3.16 -23.97 3.56
N THR A 27 -1.91 -23.62 3.20
CA THR A 27 -1.64 -22.62 2.16
C THR A 27 -2.14 -23.09 0.79
N ILE A 28 -2.00 -24.39 0.47
CA ILE A 28 -2.49 -24.98 -0.78
C ILE A 28 -4.01 -24.92 -0.81
N GLU A 29 -4.68 -25.42 0.24
CA GLU A 29 -6.14 -25.42 0.31
C GLU A 29 -6.71 -23.98 0.32
N PHE A 30 -6.07 -23.07 1.03
CA PHE A 30 -6.50 -21.66 1.00
C PHE A 30 -6.44 -21.10 -0.42
N ARG A 31 -5.35 -21.32 -1.16
CA ARG A 31 -5.25 -20.86 -2.56
C ARG A 31 -6.27 -21.55 -3.45
N ARG A 32 -6.53 -22.82 -3.28
CA ARG A 32 -7.52 -23.57 -4.06
C ARG A 32 -8.93 -22.95 -4.01
N TYR A 33 -9.33 -22.43 -2.86
CA TYR A 33 -10.67 -21.89 -2.66
C TYR A 33 -10.78 -20.37 -2.73
N PHE A 34 -9.65 -19.65 -2.76
CA PHE A 34 -9.65 -18.18 -2.76
C PHE A 34 -8.92 -17.54 -3.95
N LEU A 35 -8.22 -18.31 -4.78
CA LEU A 35 -7.33 -17.73 -5.81
C LEU A 35 -8.08 -16.87 -6.83
N ASP A 36 -9.28 -17.28 -7.24
CA ASP A 36 -10.09 -16.54 -8.22
C ASP A 36 -10.45 -15.14 -7.68
N PHE A 37 -10.88 -15.08 -6.42
CA PHE A 37 -11.12 -13.79 -5.77
C PHE A 37 -9.85 -12.95 -5.67
N LEU A 38 -8.72 -13.56 -5.29
CA LEU A 38 -7.44 -12.85 -5.20
C LEU A 38 -7.03 -12.27 -6.55
N ALA A 39 -7.17 -13.03 -7.63
CA ALA A 39 -6.89 -12.59 -8.98
C ALA A 39 -7.84 -11.46 -9.42
N ALA A 40 -9.13 -11.64 -9.24
CA ALA A 40 -10.14 -10.62 -9.57
C ALA A 40 -9.93 -9.34 -8.78
N PHE A 41 -9.63 -9.44 -7.48
CA PHE A 41 -9.34 -8.29 -6.64
C PHE A 41 -8.10 -7.54 -7.13
N MET A 42 -6.99 -8.23 -7.40
CA MET A 42 -5.76 -7.61 -7.90
C MET A 42 -5.96 -6.93 -9.26
N ASN A 43 -6.75 -7.53 -10.16
CA ASN A 43 -7.05 -6.96 -11.47
C ASN A 43 -7.94 -5.70 -11.39
N ALA A 44 -8.73 -5.57 -10.33
CA ALA A 44 -9.60 -4.41 -10.10
C ALA A 44 -8.88 -3.20 -9.47
N ARG A 45 -7.53 -3.21 -9.39
CA ARG A 45 -6.80 -2.06 -8.83
C ARG A 45 -7.12 -0.78 -9.56
N LEU A 46 -7.12 0.32 -8.86
CA LEU A 46 -7.54 1.67 -9.26
C LEU A 46 -9.06 1.80 -9.55
N ASP A 47 -9.70 0.79 -10.15
CA ASP A 47 -11.16 0.78 -10.35
C ASP A 47 -11.90 0.49 -9.03
N ALA A 48 -11.31 -0.37 -8.19
CA ALA A 48 -11.75 -0.59 -6.81
C ALA A 48 -10.98 0.34 -5.83
N GLU A 49 -11.22 0.16 -4.54
CA GLU A 49 -10.63 1.04 -3.50
C GLU A 49 -9.25 0.58 -3.03
N HIS A 50 -8.41 0.07 -3.93
CA HIS A 50 -7.07 -0.37 -3.60
C HIS A 50 -6.07 -0.12 -4.73
N THR A 51 -4.79 -0.19 -4.38
CA THR A 51 -3.66 -0.04 -5.31
C THR A 51 -2.68 -1.22 -5.22
N LEU A 52 -3.15 -2.39 -4.75
CA LEU A 52 -2.30 -3.58 -4.71
C LEU A 52 -1.83 -3.93 -6.12
N GLY A 53 -0.52 -4.05 -6.30
CA GLY A 53 0.09 -4.31 -7.60
C GLY A 53 0.31 -3.07 -8.48
N ILE A 54 0.07 -1.86 -7.98
CA ILE A 54 0.35 -0.62 -8.73
C ILE A 54 1.83 -0.55 -9.12
N ASN A 55 2.08 -0.21 -10.37
CA ASN A 55 3.43 0.11 -10.85
C ASN A 55 3.68 1.62 -10.69
N GLY A 56 4.45 1.98 -9.66
CA GLY A 56 4.76 3.39 -9.38
C GLY A 56 5.69 4.06 -10.41
N GLU A 57 6.37 3.28 -11.24
CA GLU A 57 7.27 3.77 -12.30
C GLU A 57 6.58 3.79 -13.69
N SER A 58 5.26 3.76 -13.71
CA SER A 58 4.44 3.79 -14.92
C SER A 58 3.38 4.89 -14.82
N PRO A 59 2.63 5.15 -15.91
CA PRO A 59 1.49 6.08 -15.89
C PRO A 59 0.43 5.79 -14.82
N GLU A 60 0.36 4.56 -14.26
CA GLU A 60 -0.58 4.23 -13.18
C GLU A 60 -0.46 5.13 -11.95
N TRP A 61 0.74 5.67 -11.67
CA TRP A 61 0.90 6.63 -10.58
C TRP A 61 0.21 7.96 -10.87
N ASN A 62 0.24 8.40 -12.13
CA ASN A 62 -0.53 9.55 -12.59
C ASN A 62 -2.04 9.28 -12.55
N ASP A 63 -2.47 8.10 -12.99
CA ASP A 63 -3.88 7.70 -12.96
C ASP A 63 -4.42 7.68 -11.54
N LEU A 64 -3.60 7.21 -10.58
CA LEU A 64 -3.90 7.31 -9.15
C LEU A 64 -4.09 8.77 -8.71
N ALA A 65 -3.15 9.66 -9.04
CA ALA A 65 -3.23 11.08 -8.69
C ALA A 65 -4.49 11.73 -9.28
N LEU A 66 -4.75 11.51 -10.57
CA LEU A 66 -5.91 12.05 -11.25
C LEU A 66 -7.22 11.52 -10.65
N SER A 67 -7.30 10.21 -10.35
CA SER A 67 -8.49 9.61 -9.73
C SER A 67 -8.84 10.17 -8.34
N LEU A 68 -7.85 10.75 -7.65
CA LEU A 68 -8.06 11.46 -6.40
C LEU A 68 -8.48 12.90 -6.65
N LEU A 69 -7.79 13.59 -7.57
CA LEU A 69 -8.07 15.00 -7.89
C LEU A 69 -9.41 15.20 -8.58
N ASP A 70 -9.92 14.22 -9.32
CA ASP A 70 -11.27 14.24 -9.90
C ASP A 70 -12.35 14.38 -8.82
N MET A 71 -12.09 13.88 -7.62
CA MET A 71 -13.01 14.04 -6.49
C MET A 71 -12.84 15.40 -5.82
N SER A 72 -11.60 15.75 -5.43
CA SER A 72 -11.30 16.96 -4.66
C SER A 72 -9.79 17.17 -4.49
N PRO A 73 -9.32 18.42 -4.33
CA PRO A 73 -7.93 18.69 -3.95
C PRO A 73 -7.61 18.37 -2.48
N CYS A 74 -8.62 18.10 -1.63
CA CYS A 74 -8.43 17.80 -0.21
C CYS A 74 -7.97 16.36 0.00
N ILE A 75 -6.66 16.15 0.05
CA ILE A 75 -6.05 14.83 0.20
C ILE A 75 -5.83 14.50 1.68
N VAL A 76 -6.25 13.32 2.07
CA VAL A 76 -6.03 12.75 3.41
C VAL A 76 -5.16 11.51 3.28
N THR A 77 -4.04 11.50 3.99
CA THR A 77 -3.15 10.34 4.13
C THR A 77 -3.04 9.94 5.59
N GLY A 78 -2.68 8.70 5.84
CA GLY A 78 -2.48 8.23 7.21
C GLY A 78 -1.77 6.89 7.29
N ASP A 79 -1.18 6.63 8.45
CA ASP A 79 -0.50 5.39 8.80
C ASP A 79 -1.06 4.85 10.13
N TYR A 80 -1.01 3.55 10.30
CA TYR A 80 -1.47 2.89 11.53
C TYR A 80 -0.30 2.35 12.33
N LYS A 81 -0.34 2.54 13.63
CA LYS A 81 0.62 1.89 14.50
C LYS A 81 0.18 0.46 14.79
N LYS A 82 0.99 -0.52 14.38
CA LYS A 82 0.73 -1.96 14.60
C LYS A 82 -0.57 -2.46 13.97
N PHE A 83 -0.91 -2.02 12.75
CA PHE A 83 -2.15 -2.37 12.06
C PHE A 83 -2.43 -3.88 12.10
N GLY A 84 -1.58 -4.72 11.49
CA GLY A 84 -1.80 -6.15 11.38
C GLY A 84 -2.07 -6.86 12.72
N PRO A 85 -1.25 -6.66 13.77
CA PRO A 85 -1.48 -7.28 15.08
C PRO A 85 -2.71 -6.81 15.85
N THR A 86 -3.31 -5.67 15.48
CA THR A 86 -4.45 -5.08 16.21
C THR A 86 -5.77 -5.15 15.46
N LEU A 87 -5.82 -5.87 14.32
CA LEU A 87 -7.05 -6.02 13.56
C LEU A 87 -8.16 -6.66 14.39
N SER A 88 -9.37 -6.08 14.31
CA SER A 88 -10.55 -6.68 14.91
C SER A 88 -10.94 -7.95 14.16
N HIS A 89 -11.03 -9.07 14.85
CA HIS A 89 -11.51 -10.33 14.29
C HIS A 89 -12.92 -10.21 13.70
N GLN A 90 -13.79 -9.40 14.29
CA GLN A 90 -15.12 -9.14 13.75
C GLN A 90 -15.07 -8.55 12.34
N ILE A 91 -14.20 -7.54 12.13
CA ILE A 91 -14.02 -6.93 10.81
C ILE A 91 -13.35 -7.91 9.83
N VAL A 92 -12.43 -8.74 10.30
CA VAL A 92 -11.82 -9.80 9.48
C VAL A 92 -12.88 -10.80 9.00
N VAL A 93 -13.76 -11.25 9.89
CA VAL A 93 -14.89 -12.16 9.54
C VAL A 93 -15.82 -11.50 8.52
N GLU A 94 -16.14 -10.21 8.67
CA GLU A 94 -16.94 -9.49 7.69
C GLU A 94 -16.26 -9.40 6.31
N CYS A 95 -14.94 -9.27 6.25
CA CYS A 95 -14.23 -9.34 4.97
C CYS A 95 -14.44 -10.70 4.29
N PHE A 96 -14.39 -11.81 5.02
CA PHE A 96 -14.65 -13.13 4.46
C PHE A 96 -16.12 -13.32 4.08
N SER A 97 -17.06 -12.70 4.79
CA SER A 97 -18.45 -12.65 4.39
C SER A 97 -18.63 -11.95 3.02
N ILE A 98 -17.92 -10.83 2.82
CA ILE A 98 -17.92 -10.12 1.52
C ILE A 98 -17.34 -11.01 0.41
N ILE A 99 -16.24 -11.71 0.69
CA ILE A 99 -15.59 -12.63 -0.27
C ILE A 99 -16.57 -13.76 -0.65
N ASN A 100 -17.23 -14.37 0.33
CA ASN A 100 -18.22 -15.41 0.04
C ASN A 100 -19.39 -14.91 -0.81
N LYS A 101 -19.89 -13.70 -0.56
CA LYS A 101 -20.92 -13.06 -1.41
C LYS A 101 -20.44 -12.84 -2.85
N TRP A 102 -19.15 -12.55 -3.03
CA TRP A 102 -18.58 -12.46 -4.37
C TRP A 102 -18.64 -13.81 -5.08
N TYR A 103 -18.23 -14.91 -4.42
CA TYR A 103 -18.34 -16.25 -4.98
C TYR A 103 -19.79 -16.67 -5.27
N GLU A 104 -20.73 -16.37 -4.38
CA GLU A 104 -22.17 -16.60 -4.61
C GLU A 104 -22.65 -15.93 -5.90
N LYS A 105 -22.24 -14.68 -6.11
CA LYS A 105 -22.58 -13.92 -7.33
C LYS A 105 -22.06 -14.58 -8.60
N TYR A 106 -20.92 -15.24 -8.54
CA TYR A 106 -20.28 -15.93 -9.68
C TYR A 106 -20.57 -17.44 -9.73
N GLY A 107 -21.56 -17.91 -8.96
CA GLY A 107 -22.10 -19.28 -9.07
C GLY A 107 -21.36 -20.35 -8.26
N ASP A 108 -20.44 -19.96 -7.35
CA ASP A 108 -19.71 -20.91 -6.50
C ASP A 108 -20.09 -20.75 -5.01
N ALA A 109 -21.36 -20.91 -4.70
CA ALA A 109 -21.87 -20.91 -3.32
C ALA A 109 -21.58 -22.22 -2.56
N GLU A 110 -21.41 -23.33 -3.28
CA GLU A 110 -21.26 -24.67 -2.69
C GLU A 110 -20.02 -24.79 -1.79
N HIS A 111 -18.94 -24.07 -2.10
CA HIS A 111 -17.70 -24.07 -1.33
C HIS A 111 -17.65 -23.03 -0.20
N ASN A 112 -18.71 -22.25 0.02
CA ASN A 112 -18.73 -21.22 1.07
C ASN A 112 -18.43 -21.78 2.46
N ARG A 113 -18.90 -23.00 2.76
CA ARG A 113 -18.61 -23.65 4.05
C ARG A 113 -17.11 -23.92 4.22
N ILE A 114 -16.44 -24.38 3.18
CA ILE A 114 -14.99 -24.64 3.22
C ILE A 114 -14.24 -23.33 3.41
N ARG A 115 -14.61 -22.30 2.66
CA ARG A 115 -14.02 -20.95 2.80
C ARG A 115 -14.19 -20.37 4.20
N LEU A 116 -15.35 -20.59 4.85
CA LEU A 116 -15.56 -20.15 6.23
C LEU A 116 -14.65 -20.92 7.21
N ILE A 117 -14.47 -22.24 7.08
CA ILE A 117 -13.56 -23.02 7.93
C ILE A 117 -12.12 -22.49 7.78
N LEU A 118 -11.65 -22.30 6.55
CA LEU A 118 -10.32 -21.76 6.29
C LEU A 118 -10.14 -20.33 6.84
N ALA A 119 -11.19 -19.51 6.78
CA ALA A 119 -11.21 -18.17 7.35
C ALA A 119 -11.14 -18.20 8.88
N GLU A 120 -11.87 -19.11 9.54
CA GLU A 120 -11.84 -19.29 10.98
C GLU A 120 -10.46 -19.77 11.47
N GLU A 121 -9.87 -20.75 10.80
CA GLU A 121 -8.53 -21.25 11.10
C GLU A 121 -7.47 -20.13 11.02
N MET A 122 -7.60 -19.23 10.03
CA MET A 122 -6.71 -18.08 9.92
C MET A 122 -6.96 -17.05 11.02
N THR A 123 -8.24 -16.72 11.27
CA THR A 123 -8.64 -15.64 12.16
C THR A 123 -8.37 -15.98 13.63
N PHE A 124 -8.61 -17.25 14.02
CA PHE A 124 -8.44 -17.73 15.38
C PHE A 124 -7.26 -18.69 15.51
N SER A 125 -6.23 -18.46 14.72
CA SER A 125 -5.08 -19.37 14.57
C SER A 125 -4.36 -19.64 15.88
N LEU A 126 -3.89 -20.88 16.01
CA LEU A 126 -2.92 -21.28 17.03
C LEU A 126 -1.50 -21.06 16.50
N HIS A 127 -0.70 -20.39 17.28
CA HIS A 127 0.69 -20.09 16.94
C HIS A 127 1.64 -20.87 17.80
N LEU A 128 2.60 -21.55 17.18
CA LEU A 128 3.71 -22.21 17.84
C LEU A 128 4.91 -21.24 17.89
N MET A 129 5.41 -20.98 19.08
CA MET A 129 6.64 -20.24 19.30
C MET A 129 7.55 -20.99 20.25
N ARG A 130 8.59 -21.64 19.71
CA ARG A 130 9.44 -22.60 20.46
C ARG A 130 8.59 -23.70 21.09
N ASP A 131 8.51 -23.73 22.43
CA ASP A 131 7.79 -24.74 23.21
C ASP A 131 6.39 -24.29 23.65
N PHE A 132 5.94 -23.10 23.20
CA PHE A 132 4.65 -22.53 23.55
C PHE A 132 3.68 -22.53 22.40
N ILE A 133 2.44 -22.94 22.67
CA ILE A 133 1.31 -22.79 21.77
C ILE A 133 0.39 -21.73 22.38
N TYR A 134 0.04 -20.72 21.61
CA TYR A 134 -0.88 -19.67 22.04
C TYR A 134 -1.92 -19.36 20.97
N ARG A 135 -3.09 -18.96 21.39
CA ARG A 135 -4.15 -18.48 20.51
C ARG A 135 -4.02 -17.00 20.29
N VAL A 136 -4.15 -16.56 19.06
CA VAL A 136 -4.25 -15.14 18.71
C VAL A 136 -5.70 -14.69 18.89
N LEU A 137 -5.90 -13.58 19.64
CA LEU A 137 -7.21 -13.02 19.96
C LEU A 137 -7.56 -11.77 19.11
N CYS A 138 -6.61 -11.26 18.36
CA CYS A 138 -6.77 -10.14 17.44
C CYS A 138 -5.64 -10.17 16.41
N GLY A 139 -5.81 -9.45 15.31
CA GLY A 139 -4.83 -9.40 14.24
C GLY A 139 -5.04 -10.48 13.18
N ALA A 140 -4.18 -10.45 12.18
CA ALA A 140 -4.11 -11.47 11.13
C ALA A 140 -2.66 -11.91 10.93
N PRO A 141 -2.43 -13.22 10.66
CA PRO A 141 -1.09 -13.75 10.39
C PRO A 141 -0.46 -13.08 9.18
N SER A 142 0.69 -12.44 9.36
CA SER A 142 1.34 -11.67 8.27
C SER A 142 1.97 -12.54 7.17
N GLY A 143 1.94 -13.86 7.31
CA GLY A 143 2.37 -14.84 6.31
C GLY A 143 1.23 -15.54 5.58
N SER A 144 -0.02 -15.15 5.83
CA SER A 144 -1.19 -15.68 5.11
C SER A 144 -1.17 -15.25 3.63
N PRO A 145 -1.64 -16.10 2.70
CA PRO A 145 -1.72 -15.78 1.28
C PRO A 145 -2.57 -14.53 0.95
N ILE A 146 -3.52 -14.17 1.82
CA ILE A 146 -4.44 -13.05 1.61
C ILE A 146 -4.06 -11.77 2.38
N THR A 147 -2.96 -11.75 3.12
CA THR A 147 -2.64 -10.68 4.09
C THR A 147 -2.81 -9.28 3.51
N SER A 148 -2.25 -8.97 2.35
CA SER A 148 -2.30 -7.63 1.76
C SER A 148 -3.72 -7.25 1.33
N ILE A 149 -4.45 -8.16 0.72
CA ILE A 149 -5.84 -7.96 0.30
C ILE A 149 -6.74 -7.77 1.52
N LEU A 150 -6.62 -8.67 2.50
CA LEU A 150 -7.39 -8.59 3.74
C LEU A 150 -7.15 -7.27 4.47
N ASN A 151 -5.89 -6.86 4.61
CA ASN A 151 -5.54 -5.59 5.23
C ASN A 151 -6.14 -4.40 4.46
N SER A 152 -6.13 -4.41 3.14
CA SER A 152 -6.76 -3.37 2.32
C SER A 152 -8.28 -3.31 2.52
N MET A 153 -8.94 -4.48 2.59
CA MET A 153 -10.37 -4.57 2.85
C MET A 153 -10.71 -4.05 4.26
N VAL A 154 -9.97 -4.50 5.28
CA VAL A 154 -10.17 -4.03 6.68
C VAL A 154 -9.95 -2.53 6.78
N ASN A 155 -8.91 -1.99 6.15
CA ASN A 155 -8.63 -0.56 6.13
C ASN A 155 -9.82 0.22 5.52
N SER A 156 -10.33 -0.23 4.39
CA SER A 156 -11.53 0.35 3.75
C SER A 156 -12.77 0.30 4.68
N LEU A 157 -12.97 -0.80 5.39
CA LEU A 157 -14.06 -0.91 6.37
C LEU A 157 -13.86 0.01 7.59
N TYR A 158 -12.64 0.14 8.09
CA TYR A 158 -12.34 1.05 9.20
C TYR A 158 -12.67 2.51 8.85
N ILE A 159 -12.31 2.96 7.65
CA ILE A 159 -12.67 4.31 7.17
C ILE A 159 -14.19 4.49 7.09
N ARG A 160 -14.93 3.46 6.67
CA ARG A 160 -16.41 3.48 6.66
C ARG A 160 -17.03 3.49 8.06
N VAL A 161 -16.43 2.78 9.00
CA VAL A 161 -16.86 2.85 10.41
C VAL A 161 -16.67 4.27 10.95
N ALA A 162 -15.52 4.90 10.67
CA ALA A 162 -15.31 6.29 11.04
C ALA A 162 -16.34 7.24 10.40
N TRP A 163 -16.66 7.06 9.11
CA TRP A 163 -17.71 7.80 8.42
C TRP A 163 -19.07 7.67 9.12
N GLN A 164 -19.49 6.44 9.41
CA GLN A 164 -20.75 6.17 10.11
C GLN A 164 -20.82 6.83 11.48
N LEU A 165 -19.75 6.76 12.25
CA LEU A 165 -19.72 7.34 13.59
C LEU A 165 -19.74 8.86 13.55
N ILE A 166 -19.05 9.48 12.62
CA ILE A 166 -19.03 10.93 12.46
C ILE A 166 -20.41 11.43 12.03
N PHE A 167 -21.00 10.91 10.98
CA PHE A 167 -22.22 11.49 10.40
C PHE A 167 -23.52 10.96 11.00
N ARG A 168 -23.59 9.68 11.40
CA ARG A 168 -24.81 9.09 11.96
C ARG A 168 -25.00 9.43 13.44
N ARG A 169 -23.87 9.46 14.22
CA ARG A 169 -23.92 9.70 15.65
C ARG A 169 -23.56 11.13 16.03
N GLY A 170 -23.13 11.96 15.09
CA GLY A 170 -22.70 13.32 15.34
C GLY A 170 -21.41 13.42 16.18
N GLU A 171 -20.63 12.34 16.27
CA GLU A 171 -19.52 12.22 17.22
C GLU A 171 -18.30 13.13 16.95
N ALA A 172 -18.31 13.91 15.90
CA ALA A 172 -17.30 14.93 15.63
C ALA A 172 -17.84 16.02 14.69
N THR A 173 -19.15 16.02 14.48
CA THR A 173 -19.81 16.95 13.58
C THR A 173 -19.97 18.30 14.26
N PRO A 174 -19.48 19.40 13.68
CA PRO A 174 -19.78 20.73 14.19
C PRO A 174 -21.31 20.99 14.20
N PRO A 175 -21.82 21.77 15.14
CA PRO A 175 -23.24 22.11 15.18
C PRO A 175 -23.79 22.77 13.92
N THR A 176 -22.90 23.32 13.10
CA THR A 176 -23.19 24.02 11.84
C THR A 176 -23.31 23.09 10.63
N PHE A 177 -22.99 21.80 10.76
CA PHE A 177 -23.07 20.85 9.65
C PHE A 177 -24.47 20.21 9.60
N GLU A 178 -25.32 20.76 8.75
CA GLU A 178 -26.75 20.36 8.66
C GLU A 178 -27.01 19.02 7.95
N LYS A 179 -26.02 18.41 7.30
CA LYS A 179 -26.23 17.18 6.51
C LYS A 179 -25.89 15.93 7.29
N SER A 180 -26.91 15.12 7.60
CA SER A 180 -26.73 13.72 7.99
C SER A 180 -26.40 12.87 6.77
N LEU A 181 -25.09 12.64 6.49
CA LEU A 181 -24.66 11.79 5.39
C LEU A 181 -24.79 10.31 5.78
N ARG A 182 -25.29 9.50 4.83
CA ARG A 182 -25.48 8.05 4.97
C ARG A 182 -24.30 7.29 4.35
N MET A 183 -24.25 5.98 4.56
CA MET A 183 -23.22 5.13 3.95
C MET A 183 -23.25 5.18 2.41
N ASN A 184 -24.43 5.30 1.80
CA ASN A 184 -24.57 5.40 0.35
C ASN A 184 -23.98 6.70 -0.23
N ASP A 185 -23.72 7.69 0.62
CA ASP A 185 -23.11 8.94 0.21
C ASP A 185 -21.57 8.89 0.30
N PHE A 186 -21.00 7.84 0.90
CA PHE A 186 -19.56 7.70 1.09
C PHE A 186 -18.80 7.85 -0.23
N ARG A 187 -19.11 7.02 -1.23
CA ARG A 187 -18.41 7.03 -2.54
C ARG A 187 -18.67 8.28 -3.38
N LYS A 188 -19.70 9.06 -3.07
CA LYS A 188 -19.97 10.35 -3.72
C LYS A 188 -19.10 11.47 -3.16
N ASN A 189 -18.55 11.27 -1.95
CA ASN A 189 -17.80 12.29 -1.22
C ASN A 189 -16.35 11.89 -0.92
N VAL A 190 -15.99 10.63 -1.11
CA VAL A 190 -14.67 10.09 -0.79
C VAL A 190 -14.17 9.17 -1.90
N SER A 191 -13.03 9.49 -2.48
CA SER A 191 -12.25 8.61 -3.36
C SER A 191 -11.14 7.98 -2.52
N LEU A 192 -11.34 6.73 -2.07
CA LEU A 192 -10.41 6.02 -1.17
C LEU A 192 -9.51 5.06 -1.97
N ARG A 193 -8.23 5.00 -1.60
CA ARG A 193 -7.28 3.98 -2.07
C ARG A 193 -6.49 3.42 -0.90
N THR A 194 -6.47 2.11 -0.79
CA THR A 194 -5.74 1.37 0.27
C THR A 194 -4.68 0.46 -0.33
N ASN A 195 -3.60 0.23 0.38
CA ASN A 195 -2.60 -0.79 0.05
C ASN A 195 -2.10 -1.42 1.35
N GLY A 196 -2.80 -2.45 1.79
CA GLY A 196 -2.61 -2.97 3.14
C GLY A 196 -3.05 -1.94 4.19
N ASP A 197 -2.13 -1.55 5.06
CA ASP A 197 -2.30 -0.51 6.07
C ASP A 197 -2.12 0.92 5.54
N ASP A 198 -1.41 1.11 4.44
CA ASP A 198 -1.29 2.43 3.83
C ASP A 198 -2.63 2.85 3.21
N LEU A 199 -2.98 4.12 3.36
CA LEU A 199 -4.15 4.72 2.74
C LEU A 199 -3.87 6.13 2.21
N ILE A 200 -4.54 6.44 1.12
CA ILE A 200 -4.70 7.79 0.58
C ILE A 200 -6.15 7.96 0.12
N MET A 201 -6.73 9.11 0.38
CA MET A 201 -8.06 9.43 -0.12
C MET A 201 -8.19 10.91 -0.39
N SER A 202 -9.09 11.27 -1.30
CA SER A 202 -9.58 12.63 -1.42
C SER A 202 -11.01 12.72 -0.90
N VAL A 203 -11.34 13.87 -0.32
CA VAL A 203 -12.62 14.14 0.31
C VAL A 203 -13.17 15.44 -0.25
N VAL A 204 -14.44 15.44 -0.70
CA VAL A 204 -15.09 16.66 -1.22
C VAL A 204 -14.98 17.79 -0.20
N GLU A 205 -14.62 19.00 -0.66
CA GLU A 205 -14.23 20.15 0.17
C GLU A 205 -15.18 20.45 1.33
N ASN A 206 -16.49 20.51 1.07
CA ASN A 206 -17.48 20.80 2.11
C ASN A 206 -17.61 19.70 3.17
N VAL A 207 -17.15 18.47 2.88
CA VAL A 207 -17.13 17.31 3.79
C VAL A 207 -15.77 17.20 4.50
N ALA A 208 -14.68 17.62 3.86
CA ALA A 208 -13.32 17.52 4.36
C ALA A 208 -13.10 18.26 5.70
N TYR A 209 -13.85 19.33 5.96
CA TYR A 209 -13.79 20.04 7.25
C TYR A 209 -14.31 19.19 8.42
N VAL A 210 -15.13 18.17 8.13
CA VAL A 210 -15.71 17.29 9.15
C VAL A 210 -15.08 15.90 9.09
N PHE A 211 -14.87 15.36 7.89
CA PHE A 211 -14.29 14.04 7.66
C PHE A 211 -12.86 14.18 7.14
N ASN A 212 -11.88 14.11 8.01
CA ASN A 212 -10.47 14.35 7.73
C ASN A 212 -9.57 13.53 8.67
N ALA A 213 -8.25 13.58 8.47
CA ALA A 213 -7.29 12.79 9.24
C ALA A 213 -7.42 13.00 10.77
N VAL A 214 -7.65 14.24 11.20
CA VAL A 214 -7.75 14.58 12.63
C VAL A 214 -9.00 13.97 13.26
N THR A 215 -10.15 14.11 12.61
CA THR A 215 -11.43 13.57 13.12
C THR A 215 -11.45 12.05 13.07
N ILE A 216 -10.93 11.45 11.99
CA ILE A 216 -10.75 10.00 11.88
C ILE A 216 -9.85 9.48 13.00
N GLY A 217 -8.70 10.13 13.23
CA GLY A 217 -7.80 9.76 14.32
C GLY A 217 -8.45 9.82 15.71
N LYS A 218 -9.30 10.83 15.96
CA LYS A 218 -10.10 10.93 17.20
C LYS A 218 -11.08 9.77 17.36
N ILE A 219 -11.76 9.38 16.28
CA ILE A 219 -12.69 8.24 16.28
C ILE A 219 -11.93 6.95 16.53
N PHE A 220 -10.84 6.71 15.80
CA PHE A 220 -10.03 5.50 15.96
C PHE A 220 -9.43 5.38 17.38
N GLY A 221 -9.04 6.50 17.98
CA GLY A 221 -8.56 6.53 19.36
C GLY A 221 -9.54 5.97 20.38
N LYS A 222 -10.87 6.07 20.14
CA LYS A 222 -11.91 5.47 20.99
C LYS A 222 -11.89 3.94 20.97
N PHE A 223 -11.28 3.36 19.93
CA PHE A 223 -11.14 1.91 19.76
C PHE A 223 -9.70 1.42 19.97
N ASN A 224 -8.84 2.26 20.57
CA ASN A 224 -7.42 1.98 20.75
C ASN A 224 -6.66 1.76 19.42
N ILE A 225 -7.18 2.24 18.29
CA ILE A 225 -6.49 2.25 17.00
C ILE A 225 -5.70 3.55 16.95
N VAL A 226 -4.38 3.44 16.85
CA VAL A 226 -3.49 4.61 16.76
C VAL A 226 -3.28 4.94 15.30
N PHE A 227 -3.88 6.04 14.85
CA PHE A 227 -3.77 6.61 13.52
C PHE A 227 -2.85 7.83 13.56
N THR A 228 -1.88 7.89 12.67
CA THR A 228 -0.83 8.91 12.64
C THR A 228 -0.67 9.47 11.23
N ASP A 229 0.03 10.57 11.12
CA ASP A 229 0.42 11.13 9.82
C ASP A 229 1.33 10.16 9.04
N ALA A 230 1.12 10.08 7.73
CA ALA A 230 1.89 9.21 6.85
C ALA A 230 3.36 9.65 6.71
N ALA A 231 3.62 10.95 6.79
CA ALA A 231 4.97 11.53 6.75
C ALA A 231 5.77 11.32 8.04
N LYS A 232 5.12 10.84 9.12
CA LYS A 232 5.74 10.54 10.44
C LYS A 232 6.38 11.76 11.13
N LYS A 233 5.84 12.94 10.86
CA LYS A 233 6.22 14.20 11.56
C LYS A 233 5.52 14.35 12.91
N GLY A 234 4.55 13.48 13.22
CA GLY A 234 3.88 13.40 14.52
C GLY A 234 2.65 14.29 14.69
N LEU A 235 2.26 15.05 13.67
CA LEU A 235 1.10 15.93 13.70
C LEU A 235 0.11 15.56 12.58
N LEU A 236 -1.10 15.16 12.96
CA LEU A 236 -2.18 15.00 12.00
C LEU A 236 -2.71 16.37 11.58
N VAL A 237 -2.68 16.64 10.29
CA VAL A 237 -3.34 17.80 9.67
C VAL A 237 -4.65 17.35 9.01
N PRO A 238 -5.68 18.21 8.90
CA PRO A 238 -6.97 17.80 8.35
C PRO A 238 -6.84 17.20 6.95
N PHE A 239 -6.20 17.90 6.04
CA PHE A 239 -5.93 17.48 4.66
C PHE A 239 -4.75 18.28 4.08
N LEU A 240 -4.20 17.79 2.99
CA LEU A 240 -3.06 18.36 2.27
C LEU A 240 -3.42 18.48 0.78
N SER A 241 -2.59 19.13 -0.02
CA SER A 241 -2.65 19.03 -1.48
C SER A 241 -1.92 17.76 -1.96
N ILE A 242 -2.18 17.32 -3.20
CA ILE A 242 -1.56 16.10 -3.77
C ILE A 242 -0.03 16.26 -3.92
N ASP A 243 0.43 17.47 -4.20
CA ASP A 243 1.84 17.83 -4.42
C ASP A 243 2.55 18.36 -3.17
N ASP A 244 1.90 18.32 -2.01
CA ASP A 244 2.52 18.62 -0.73
C ASP A 244 3.58 17.56 -0.38
N GLU A 245 4.72 17.99 0.18
CA GLU A 245 5.82 17.09 0.54
C GLU A 245 5.44 16.08 1.63
N ASP A 246 4.41 16.37 2.41
CA ASP A 246 3.87 15.50 3.47
C ASP A 246 2.77 14.58 2.97
N THR A 247 2.28 14.77 1.75
CA THR A 247 1.37 13.83 1.10
C THR A 247 2.14 12.60 0.65
N THR A 248 2.32 11.67 1.59
CA THR A 248 3.06 10.43 1.35
C THR A 248 2.12 9.23 1.26
N TYR A 249 2.37 8.38 0.26
CA TYR A 249 1.69 7.12 0.05
C TYR A 249 2.67 6.08 -0.47
N LEU A 250 2.69 4.87 0.07
CA LEU A 250 3.66 3.83 -0.26
C LEU A 250 5.12 4.32 -0.17
N LYS A 251 5.42 5.15 0.85
CA LYS A 251 6.72 5.79 1.08
C LYS A 251 7.19 6.67 -0.08
N SER A 252 6.27 7.20 -0.83
CA SER A 252 6.52 8.05 -1.98
C SER A 252 5.65 9.30 -1.92
N THR A 253 6.07 10.35 -2.60
CA THR A 253 5.31 11.58 -2.82
C THR A 253 4.92 11.68 -4.29
N PHE A 254 3.99 12.57 -4.58
CA PHE A 254 3.55 12.91 -5.92
C PHE A 254 4.23 14.21 -6.35
N ILE A 255 4.95 14.19 -7.45
CA ILE A 255 5.55 15.41 -8.01
C ILE A 255 5.12 15.58 -9.45
N LYS A 256 4.98 16.82 -9.90
CA LYS A 256 4.73 17.11 -11.31
C LYS A 256 5.97 16.82 -12.14
N HIS A 257 5.78 16.14 -13.26
CA HIS A 257 6.86 15.91 -14.20
C HIS A 257 7.33 17.25 -14.81
N PRO A 258 8.67 17.50 -14.93
CA PRO A 258 9.17 18.81 -15.35
C PRO A 258 8.82 19.20 -16.80
N LYS A 259 8.50 18.23 -17.66
CA LYS A 259 8.24 18.43 -19.09
C LYS A 259 6.89 17.94 -19.58
N ARG A 260 6.21 17.09 -18.81
CA ARG A 260 4.96 16.43 -19.20
C ARG A 260 3.87 16.81 -18.20
N ASN A 261 2.64 16.91 -18.65
CA ASN A 261 1.52 17.21 -17.77
C ASN A 261 1.04 15.93 -17.06
N LEU A 262 1.88 15.39 -16.16
CA LEU A 262 1.56 14.20 -15.39
C LEU A 262 2.27 14.23 -14.02
N PHE A 263 1.75 13.44 -13.08
CA PHE A 263 2.38 13.19 -11.79
C PHE A 263 3.28 11.96 -11.88
N ILE A 264 4.44 12.05 -11.26
CA ILE A 264 5.39 10.95 -11.15
C ILE A 264 5.67 10.63 -9.69
N ARG A 265 6.05 9.39 -9.45
CA ARG A 265 6.42 8.88 -8.13
C ARG A 265 7.81 9.35 -7.73
N LYS A 266 7.93 9.86 -6.51
CA LYS A 266 9.23 10.20 -5.93
C LYS A 266 9.40 9.49 -4.58
N LEU A 267 10.33 8.57 -4.52
CA LEU A 267 10.74 7.88 -3.30
C LEU A 267 11.62 8.79 -2.42
N ASP A 268 11.70 8.46 -1.13
CA ASP A 268 12.65 9.11 -0.23
C ASP A 268 14.08 8.98 -0.76
N ARG A 269 14.78 10.11 -0.81
CA ARG A 269 16.15 10.21 -1.36
C ARG A 269 17.12 9.25 -0.68
N ARG A 270 17.08 9.20 0.65
CA ARG A 270 17.98 8.34 1.43
C ARG A 270 17.71 6.87 1.14
N ALA A 271 16.44 6.48 1.08
CA ALA A 271 16.04 5.12 0.76
C ALA A 271 16.55 4.69 -0.62
N VAL A 272 16.45 5.58 -1.62
CA VAL A 272 16.99 5.31 -2.97
C VAL A 272 18.51 5.18 -2.95
N GLN A 273 19.22 6.11 -2.34
CA GLN A 273 20.69 6.08 -2.30
C GLN A 273 21.23 4.89 -1.50
N GLU A 274 20.54 4.47 -0.45
CA GLU A 274 20.94 3.30 0.34
C GLU A 274 20.72 1.98 -0.40
N THR A 275 19.94 1.93 -1.48
CA THR A 275 19.68 0.71 -2.25
C THR A 275 20.98 0.08 -2.77
N SER A 276 21.94 0.88 -3.24
CA SER A 276 23.21 0.41 -3.78
C SER A 276 24.19 -0.10 -2.71
N ASN A 277 23.94 0.14 -1.43
CA ASN A 277 24.84 -0.23 -0.33
C ASN A 277 24.62 -1.67 0.17
N TRP A 278 23.57 -2.35 -0.34
CA TRP A 278 23.17 -3.62 0.24
C TRP A 278 22.86 -4.65 -0.85
N ILE A 279 23.45 -5.81 -0.65
CA ILE A 279 23.16 -7.01 -1.45
C ILE A 279 22.84 -8.17 -0.53
N MET A 280 22.07 -9.12 -1.02
CA MET A 280 21.86 -10.38 -0.34
C MET A 280 23.11 -11.26 -0.46
N LYS A 281 23.27 -12.23 0.46
CA LYS A 281 24.34 -13.22 0.34
C LYS A 281 24.15 -14.00 -0.96
N THR A 282 25.13 -13.94 -1.84
CA THR A 282 25.10 -14.52 -3.19
C THR A 282 26.43 -15.12 -3.58
N ARG A 283 26.44 -15.99 -4.60
CA ARG A 283 27.66 -16.52 -5.23
C ARG A 283 28.36 -15.48 -6.10
N ASP A 284 27.63 -14.54 -6.67
CA ASP A 284 28.14 -13.44 -7.48
C ASP A 284 27.78 -12.06 -6.87
N PRO A 285 28.58 -11.58 -5.90
CA PRO A 285 28.33 -10.29 -5.27
C PRO A 285 28.56 -9.11 -6.20
N VAL A 286 29.36 -9.26 -7.26
CA VAL A 286 29.63 -8.18 -8.22
C VAL A 286 28.39 -7.90 -9.06
N SER A 287 27.82 -8.91 -9.71
CA SER A 287 26.59 -8.75 -10.50
C SER A 287 25.44 -8.24 -9.64
N MET A 288 25.25 -8.78 -8.44
CA MET A 288 24.22 -8.31 -7.52
C MET A 288 24.42 -6.84 -7.11
N SER A 289 25.66 -6.38 -6.94
CA SER A 289 25.96 -4.98 -6.65
C SER A 289 25.67 -4.07 -7.85
N MET A 290 25.92 -4.55 -9.07
CA MET A 290 25.57 -3.82 -10.30
C MET A 290 24.05 -3.70 -10.45
N GLU A 291 23.29 -4.77 -10.21
CA GLU A 291 21.83 -4.75 -10.19
C GLU A 291 21.27 -3.77 -9.14
N ALA A 292 21.85 -3.75 -7.94
CA ALA A 292 21.48 -2.80 -6.90
C ALA A 292 21.74 -1.34 -7.32
N CYS A 293 22.86 -1.08 -8.00
CA CYS A 293 23.14 0.23 -8.59
C CYS A 293 22.15 0.58 -9.69
N THR A 294 21.78 -0.38 -10.54
CA THR A 294 20.76 -0.18 -11.58
C THR A 294 19.41 0.17 -10.94
N ALA A 295 18.96 -0.60 -9.95
CA ALA A 295 17.71 -0.31 -9.23
C ALA A 295 17.72 1.07 -8.57
N MET A 296 18.85 1.48 -7.98
CA MET A 296 19.02 2.83 -7.44
C MET A 296 18.85 3.89 -8.52
N MET A 297 19.48 3.72 -9.68
CA MET A 297 19.40 4.69 -10.78
C MET A 297 18.01 4.79 -11.37
N LEU A 298 17.31 3.67 -11.54
CA LEU A 298 15.92 3.67 -12.00
C LEU A 298 15.03 4.53 -11.09
N ASN A 299 15.17 4.37 -9.78
CA ASN A 299 14.39 5.15 -8.80
C ASN A 299 14.88 6.61 -8.64
N ALA A 300 16.10 6.92 -9.03
CA ALA A 300 16.66 8.27 -8.93
C ALA A 300 16.17 9.22 -10.03
N HIS A 301 15.45 8.73 -11.06
CA HIS A 301 14.89 9.55 -12.14
C HIS A 301 14.08 10.75 -11.62
N ALA A 302 13.25 10.52 -10.60
CA ALA A 302 12.39 11.54 -10.01
C ALA A 302 13.12 12.66 -9.24
N PHE A 303 14.45 12.54 -9.03
CA PHE A 303 15.24 13.62 -8.42
C PHE A 303 15.59 14.75 -9.41
N GLY A 304 15.27 14.55 -10.69
CA GLY A 304 15.56 15.49 -11.75
C GLY A 304 16.92 15.22 -12.44
N LYS A 305 17.07 15.84 -13.61
CA LYS A 305 18.16 15.55 -14.55
C LYS A 305 19.56 15.79 -13.95
N ASP A 306 19.75 16.88 -13.21
CA ASP A 306 21.07 17.26 -12.71
C ASP A 306 21.56 16.35 -11.59
N GLU A 307 20.68 16.04 -10.66
CA GLU A 307 20.99 15.11 -9.57
C GLU A 307 21.19 13.68 -10.09
N TYR A 308 20.33 13.23 -10.99
CA TYR A 308 20.46 11.95 -11.66
C TYR A 308 21.83 11.81 -12.35
N ASN A 309 22.24 12.81 -13.14
CA ASN A 309 23.52 12.81 -13.84
C ASN A 309 24.70 12.82 -12.86
N THR A 310 24.57 13.53 -11.75
CA THR A 310 25.60 13.53 -10.69
C THR A 310 25.78 12.13 -10.09
N LEU A 311 24.69 11.45 -9.76
CA LEU A 311 24.72 10.08 -9.26
C LEU A 311 25.24 9.10 -10.31
N ARG A 312 24.77 9.22 -11.55
CA ARG A 312 25.21 8.41 -12.68
C ARG A 312 26.72 8.48 -12.88
N ASN A 313 27.28 9.67 -12.90
CA ASN A 313 28.71 9.87 -13.07
C ASN A 313 29.53 9.23 -11.93
N LYS A 314 29.07 9.34 -10.68
CA LYS A 314 29.72 8.69 -9.53
C LYS A 314 29.74 7.17 -9.67
N ILE A 315 28.65 6.56 -10.10
CA ILE A 315 28.55 5.10 -10.29
C ILE A 315 29.40 4.63 -11.45
N LEU A 316 29.37 5.33 -12.59
CA LEU A 316 30.20 5.00 -13.74
C LEU A 316 31.68 5.08 -13.38
N GLN A 317 32.12 6.11 -12.66
CA GLN A 317 33.51 6.23 -12.16
C GLN A 317 33.87 5.11 -11.19
N PHE A 318 32.95 4.74 -10.28
CA PHE A 318 33.21 3.65 -9.34
C PHE A 318 33.44 2.32 -10.07
N TRP A 319 32.57 1.93 -11.00
CA TRP A 319 32.71 0.69 -11.76
C TRP A 319 33.90 0.73 -12.73
N GLY A 320 34.18 1.88 -13.32
CA GLY A 320 35.39 2.09 -14.14
C GLY A 320 36.66 1.85 -13.37
N ARG A 321 36.79 2.35 -12.13
CA ARG A 321 37.93 2.05 -11.23
C ARG A 321 38.04 0.56 -10.91
N LYS A 322 36.94 -0.16 -10.88
CA LYS A 322 36.89 -1.62 -10.69
C LYS A 322 37.11 -2.39 -12.00
N ARG A 323 37.42 -1.70 -13.12
CA ARG A 323 37.59 -2.28 -14.45
C ARG A 323 36.36 -3.12 -14.91
N ARG A 324 35.17 -2.64 -14.58
CA ARG A 324 33.90 -3.25 -14.95
C ARG A 324 33.11 -2.30 -15.83
N SER A 325 32.53 -2.82 -16.92
CA SER A 325 31.56 -2.08 -17.70
C SER A 325 30.23 -2.05 -16.96
N PHE A 326 29.65 -0.89 -16.81
CA PHE A 326 28.33 -0.69 -16.21
C PHE A 326 27.48 0.13 -17.16
N LEU A 327 26.39 -0.48 -17.62
CA LEU A 327 25.42 0.20 -18.46
C LEU A 327 24.41 0.94 -17.58
N CYS A 328 24.29 2.23 -17.80
CA CYS A 328 23.34 3.08 -17.09
C CYS A 328 22.75 4.08 -18.10
N PRO A 329 21.42 4.07 -18.31
CA PRO A 329 20.79 5.01 -19.23
C PRO A 329 21.04 6.45 -18.79
N THR A 330 20.96 7.38 -19.72
CA THR A 330 20.88 8.81 -19.42
C THR A 330 19.51 9.12 -18.81
N TRP A 331 19.38 10.26 -18.17
CA TRP A 331 18.07 10.71 -17.63
C TRP A 331 17.01 10.77 -18.72
N SER A 332 17.37 11.26 -19.92
CA SER A 332 16.43 11.41 -21.03
C SER A 332 15.99 10.08 -21.63
N GLU A 333 16.91 9.10 -21.74
CA GLU A 333 16.56 7.74 -22.17
C GLU A 333 15.62 7.06 -21.19
N LEU A 334 15.87 7.22 -19.89
CA LEU A 334 15.01 6.67 -18.84
C LEU A 334 13.64 7.35 -18.81
N ASP A 335 13.60 8.69 -19.02
CA ASP A 335 12.38 9.47 -19.14
C ASP A 335 11.50 8.97 -20.29
N GLU A 336 12.11 8.70 -21.43
CA GLU A 336 11.41 8.16 -22.60
C GLU A 336 10.93 6.73 -22.36
N MET A 337 11.72 5.90 -21.66
CA MET A 337 11.29 4.55 -21.28
C MET A 337 10.07 4.56 -20.36
N TYR A 338 9.98 5.50 -19.43
CA TYR A 338 8.89 5.53 -18.45
C TYR A 338 7.63 6.21 -18.99
N TYR A 339 7.79 7.28 -19.76
CA TYR A 339 6.70 8.22 -20.05
C TYR A 339 6.63 8.60 -21.54
N GLY A 340 7.47 8.04 -22.41
CA GLY A 340 7.46 8.28 -23.85
C GLY A 340 6.32 7.57 -24.56
N ASP A 341 6.16 7.81 -25.85
CA ASP A 341 5.09 7.21 -26.67
C ASP A 341 5.22 5.69 -26.81
N GLY A 342 6.41 5.13 -26.59
CA GLY A 342 6.68 3.69 -26.50
C GLY A 342 6.76 3.15 -25.08
N ALA A 343 6.44 3.97 -24.07
CA ALA A 343 6.43 3.55 -22.68
C ALA A 343 5.44 2.42 -22.48
N PHE A 344 5.77 1.51 -21.56
CA PHE A 344 4.92 0.38 -21.21
C PHE A 344 3.47 0.82 -21.13
N PRO A 345 2.58 0.35 -22.01
CA PRO A 345 1.19 0.72 -21.93
C PRO A 345 0.64 0.34 -20.56
N SER A 346 -0.26 1.17 -20.04
CA SER A 346 -1.01 0.86 -18.81
C SER A 346 -1.73 -0.50 -18.88
N GLN A 347 -1.88 -1.06 -20.06
CA GLN A 347 -2.35 -2.42 -20.34
C GLN A 347 -1.45 -3.53 -19.77
N TRP A 348 -0.14 -3.31 -19.57
CA TRP A 348 0.71 -4.27 -18.87
C TRP A 348 0.30 -4.47 -17.42
N SER A 349 -0.35 -3.49 -16.87
CA SER A 349 -0.89 -3.55 -15.52
C SER A 349 -2.18 -4.35 -15.42
N LYS A 350 -2.93 -4.49 -16.49
CA LYS A 350 -4.26 -5.12 -16.48
C LYS A 350 -4.31 -6.57 -17.00
N ASN A 351 -3.37 -7.04 -17.83
CA ASN A 351 -3.67 -8.19 -18.69
C ASN A 351 -2.62 -9.28 -18.85
N THR A 352 -1.49 -9.33 -18.15
CA THR A 352 -0.43 -10.21 -18.62
C THR A 352 -0.19 -11.51 -17.88
N PHE A 353 -0.91 -11.79 -16.79
CA PHE A 353 -0.70 -13.08 -16.10
C PHE A 353 -1.92 -14.00 -16.05
N PHE A 354 -3.11 -13.55 -16.41
CA PHE A 354 -4.33 -14.33 -16.19
C PHE A 354 -5.28 -14.45 -17.40
N ASP A 355 -5.12 -13.65 -18.46
CA ASP A 355 -6.01 -13.70 -19.63
C ASP A 355 -5.66 -14.81 -20.66
N GLU A 356 -4.50 -15.46 -20.54
CA GLU A 356 -4.10 -16.54 -21.46
C GLU A 356 -4.24 -17.96 -20.91
N GLN A 357 -4.71 -18.15 -19.69
CA GLN A 357 -4.80 -19.48 -19.08
C GLN A 357 -6.14 -19.84 -18.42
N PHE A 358 -7.21 -19.03 -18.62
CA PHE A 358 -8.54 -19.44 -18.15
C PHE A 358 -9.63 -19.10 -19.15
#